data_09a28ac66c410a35c7a76aaf0b2dac11
#
_entry.id   09a28ac66c410a35c7a76aaf0b2dac11
#
_cell.length_a   1.000
_cell.length_b   1.000
_cell.length_c   1.000
_cell.angle_alpha   90.00
_cell.angle_beta   90.00
_cell.angle_gamma   90.00
#
_symmetry.space_group_name_H-M   'P 1'
#
loop_
_entity.id
_entity.type
_entity.pdbx_description
1 polymer ?
#
loop_
_entity_poly.entity_id
_entity_poly.type
_entity_poly.pdbx_seq_one_letter_code
_entity_poly.pdbx_strand_id
1 'polypeptide(L)'
;MKLLVTGGLGFIGSNFINYWISNHPDDDIVNVDKVTYAANFDNISKRNNRNYVFVKSDINDKNIMNDLISSSDIVINFAAESHVDNSITSPLKFIESNYMGVFNLLELVRKYDKRFHQVSTDEVYGSLPLHSPDRFDENSCYNPRNPYSSTKAAADLLIRAYFNTYGIKATISNCSNNFGPNQHPEKLIPKTILNAILNIKIPIYGNGRQVRDWIYVDDHCSALDLIIHKGRMGETYLISSENEMSNIDVVTKILKILDIRGNLIEYVTDRLGHDKRYSLRPGKIQKELGWHPSINFEAALIKTIKHYQENLNKYTAINYI
;
A
#
# COMPACT_ATOMS: atom_id res chain seq x y z
N MET A 1 -12.54 16.57 10.77
CA MET A 1 -12.74 16.33 9.30
C MET A 1 -13.61 15.11 9.09
N LYS A 2 -14.28 15.02 7.92
CA LYS A 2 -14.95 13.80 7.48
C LYS A 2 -14.18 13.18 6.32
N LEU A 3 -13.53 12.05 6.59
CA LEU A 3 -12.71 11.32 5.62
C LEU A 3 -13.56 10.25 4.93
N LEU A 4 -13.46 10.18 3.62
CA LEU A 4 -13.90 9.03 2.83
C LEU A 4 -12.67 8.20 2.47
N VAL A 5 -12.52 7.02 3.08
CA VAL A 5 -11.41 6.09 2.85
C VAL A 5 -11.91 4.95 1.98
N THR A 6 -11.33 4.76 0.81
CA THR A 6 -11.67 3.64 -0.06
C THR A 6 -10.62 2.52 0.06
N GLY A 7 -11.05 1.26 -0.01
CA GLY A 7 -10.13 0.12 0.18
C GLY A 7 -9.65 -0.05 1.63
N GLY A 8 -10.45 0.43 2.59
CA GLY A 8 -10.04 0.48 3.99
C GLY A 8 -10.09 -0.86 4.73
N LEU A 9 -10.57 -1.96 4.14
CA LEU A 9 -10.45 -3.31 4.71
C LEU A 9 -9.18 -4.03 4.26
N GLY A 10 -8.44 -3.46 3.30
CA GLY A 10 -7.13 -3.95 2.89
C GLY A 10 -6.04 -3.64 3.92
N PHE A 11 -4.81 -4.10 3.63
CA PHE A 11 -3.66 -3.98 4.53
C PHE A 11 -3.35 -2.54 4.95
N ILE A 12 -2.97 -1.67 3.99
CA ILE A 12 -2.54 -0.30 4.31
C ILE A 12 -3.74 0.53 4.78
N GLY A 13 -4.89 0.44 4.09
CA GLY A 13 -6.09 1.18 4.43
C GLY A 13 -6.62 0.91 5.84
N SER A 14 -6.57 -0.35 6.30
CA SER A 14 -7.01 -0.70 7.66
C SER A 14 -6.06 -0.17 8.75
N ASN A 15 -4.75 -0.24 8.51
CA ASN A 15 -3.77 0.35 9.42
C ASN A 15 -3.90 1.88 9.46
N PHE A 16 -4.14 2.52 8.32
CA PHE A 16 -4.40 3.95 8.25
C PHE A 16 -5.66 4.34 9.04
N ILE A 17 -6.77 3.62 8.89
CA ILE A 17 -8.00 3.88 9.66
C ILE A 17 -7.75 3.73 11.17
N ASN A 18 -7.08 2.63 11.59
CA ASN A 18 -6.75 2.43 13.01
C ASN A 18 -5.83 3.53 13.56
N TYR A 19 -4.83 3.95 12.77
CA TYR A 19 -3.94 5.06 13.08
C TYR A 19 -4.73 6.37 13.22
N TRP A 20 -5.59 6.69 12.24
CA TRP A 20 -6.36 7.94 12.23
C TRP A 20 -7.28 8.06 13.41
N ILE A 21 -8.10 7.04 13.70
CA ILE A 21 -8.98 7.01 14.87
C ILE A 21 -8.22 7.22 16.18
N SER A 22 -6.96 6.74 16.25
CA SER A 22 -6.15 6.88 17.45
C SER A 22 -5.59 8.28 17.64
N ASN A 23 -5.24 8.96 16.55
CA ASN A 23 -4.58 10.26 16.57
C ASN A 23 -5.53 11.43 16.34
N HIS A 24 -6.69 11.19 15.72
CA HIS A 24 -7.73 12.18 15.40
C HIS A 24 -9.11 11.71 15.84
N PRO A 25 -9.36 11.59 17.17
CA PRO A 25 -10.58 10.95 17.70
C PRO A 25 -11.89 11.72 17.42
N ASP A 26 -11.78 12.99 17.01
CA ASP A 26 -12.94 13.84 16.68
C ASP A 26 -13.29 13.84 15.18
N ASP A 27 -12.51 13.16 14.35
CA ASP A 27 -12.74 13.06 12.91
C ASP A 27 -13.67 11.89 12.58
N ASP A 28 -14.55 12.10 11.59
CA ASP A 28 -15.43 11.04 11.07
C ASP A 28 -14.75 10.27 9.93
N ILE A 29 -14.90 8.96 9.91
CA ILE A 29 -14.41 8.09 8.86
C ILE A 29 -15.55 7.29 8.24
N VAL A 30 -15.74 7.46 6.94
CA VAL A 30 -16.55 6.57 6.11
C VAL A 30 -15.59 5.67 5.32
N ASN A 31 -15.59 4.38 5.63
CA ASN A 31 -14.79 3.37 4.94
C ASN A 31 -15.62 2.70 3.86
N VAL A 32 -15.20 2.81 2.61
CA VAL A 32 -15.82 2.11 1.47
C VAL A 32 -14.91 0.99 0.98
N ASP A 33 -15.44 -0.23 0.92
CA ASP A 33 -14.72 -1.37 0.37
C ASP A 33 -15.69 -2.32 -0.33
N LYS A 34 -15.28 -2.87 -1.48
CA LYS A 34 -16.11 -3.86 -2.20
C LYS A 34 -16.03 -5.26 -1.61
N VAL A 35 -15.15 -5.47 -0.64
CA VAL A 35 -14.92 -6.73 0.06
C VAL A 35 -14.46 -7.83 -0.90
N THR A 36 -13.26 -7.64 -1.46
CA THR A 36 -12.58 -8.67 -2.26
C THR A 36 -11.87 -9.70 -1.37
N TYR A 37 -11.14 -10.63 -1.98
CA TYR A 37 -10.41 -11.68 -1.29
C TYR A 37 -9.38 -11.17 -0.26
N ALA A 38 -8.83 -9.97 -0.47
CA ALA A 38 -7.83 -9.37 0.43
C ALA A 38 -8.45 -8.51 1.55
N ALA A 39 -9.77 -8.31 1.54
CA ALA A 39 -10.47 -7.54 2.55
C ALA A 39 -10.72 -8.37 3.81
N ASN A 40 -10.48 -7.78 4.99
CA ASN A 40 -10.79 -8.43 6.25
C ASN A 40 -11.32 -7.42 7.28
N PHE A 41 -12.55 -7.66 7.76
CA PHE A 41 -13.19 -6.81 8.77
C PHE A 41 -12.42 -6.78 10.11
N ASP A 42 -11.74 -7.86 10.47
CA ASP A 42 -10.95 -7.95 11.70
C ASP A 42 -9.65 -7.13 11.66
N ASN A 43 -9.31 -6.55 10.48
CA ASN A 43 -8.22 -5.59 10.37
C ASN A 43 -8.55 -4.24 11.03
N ILE A 44 -9.85 -3.90 11.19
CA ILE A 44 -10.28 -2.68 11.88
C ILE A 44 -10.52 -2.99 13.34
N SER A 45 -9.54 -2.71 14.19
CA SER A 45 -9.61 -2.96 15.63
C SER A 45 -10.63 -2.06 16.34
N LYS A 46 -10.91 -0.87 15.79
CA LYS A 46 -11.81 0.15 16.34
C LYS A 46 -13.11 0.27 15.57
N ARG A 47 -13.63 -0.81 14.99
CA ARG A 47 -14.87 -0.82 14.20
C ARG A 47 -16.13 -0.37 14.95
N ASN A 48 -16.11 -0.41 16.27
CA ASN A 48 -17.21 0.07 17.13
C ASN A 48 -17.04 1.55 17.54
N ASN A 49 -16.08 2.28 16.98
CA ASN A 49 -15.92 3.70 17.22
C ASN A 49 -17.14 4.44 16.65
N ARG A 50 -17.71 5.38 17.43
CA ARG A 50 -18.89 6.15 17.02
C ARG A 50 -18.70 6.97 15.74
N ASN A 51 -17.46 7.34 15.44
CA ASN A 51 -17.08 8.15 14.29
C ASN A 51 -16.62 7.29 13.09
N TYR A 52 -16.84 5.97 13.12
CA TYR A 52 -16.49 5.05 12.03
C TYR A 52 -17.74 4.40 11.44
N VAL A 53 -17.89 4.52 10.14
CA VAL A 53 -18.97 3.90 9.36
C VAL A 53 -18.38 3.09 8.23
N PHE A 54 -18.87 1.86 8.05
CA PHE A 54 -18.52 1.02 6.91
C PHE A 54 -19.65 1.00 5.88
N VAL A 55 -19.28 1.15 4.60
CA VAL A 55 -20.20 1.04 3.46
C VAL A 55 -19.61 0.03 2.48
N LYS A 56 -20.34 -1.07 2.20
CA LYS A 56 -19.95 -2.03 1.18
C LYS A 56 -20.34 -1.49 -0.20
N SER A 57 -19.35 -1.08 -0.99
CA SER A 57 -19.57 -0.61 -2.37
C SER A 57 -18.28 -0.68 -3.18
N ASP A 58 -18.42 -0.75 -4.49
CA ASP A 58 -17.33 -0.51 -5.45
C ASP A 58 -17.17 0.99 -5.70
N ILE A 59 -15.94 1.48 -5.85
CA ILE A 59 -15.65 2.88 -6.24
C ILE A 59 -16.19 3.21 -7.65
N ASN A 60 -16.57 2.20 -8.42
CA ASN A 60 -17.27 2.34 -9.69
C ASN A 60 -18.79 2.53 -9.56
N ASP A 61 -19.37 2.36 -8.36
CA ASP A 61 -20.78 2.68 -8.12
C ASP A 61 -20.97 4.20 -7.99
N LYS A 62 -21.31 4.82 -9.13
CA LYS A 62 -21.43 6.28 -9.21
C LYS A 62 -22.49 6.86 -8.29
N ASN A 63 -23.58 6.14 -8.02
CA ASN A 63 -24.68 6.65 -7.19
C ASN A 63 -24.24 6.70 -5.71
N ILE A 64 -23.73 5.59 -5.19
CA ILE A 64 -23.27 5.53 -3.81
C ILE A 64 -22.08 6.51 -3.59
N MET A 65 -21.10 6.51 -4.51
CA MET A 65 -19.94 7.38 -4.39
C MET A 65 -20.30 8.87 -4.50
N ASN A 66 -21.31 9.24 -5.31
CA ASN A 66 -21.80 10.60 -5.39
C ASN A 66 -22.28 11.14 -4.02
N ASP A 67 -23.06 10.35 -3.28
CA ASP A 67 -23.59 10.76 -1.99
C ASP A 67 -22.48 10.83 -0.92
N LEU A 68 -21.59 9.84 -0.92
CA LEU A 68 -20.48 9.78 0.04
C LEU A 68 -19.46 10.90 -0.17
N ILE A 69 -19.06 11.16 -1.41
CA ILE A 69 -18.09 12.22 -1.73
C ILE A 69 -18.69 13.60 -1.46
N SER A 70 -19.95 13.82 -1.82
CA SER A 70 -20.61 15.13 -1.57
C SER A 70 -20.58 15.52 -0.11
N SER A 71 -20.70 14.55 0.80
CA SER A 71 -20.75 14.76 2.25
C SER A 71 -19.38 14.67 2.96
N SER A 72 -18.29 14.42 2.23
CA SER A 72 -16.94 14.29 2.79
C SER A 72 -16.12 15.57 2.59
N ASP A 73 -15.06 15.73 3.37
CA ASP A 73 -14.07 16.82 3.20
C ASP A 73 -12.92 16.38 2.29
N ILE A 74 -12.54 15.11 2.38
CA ILE A 74 -11.42 14.54 1.63
C ILE A 74 -11.70 13.06 1.29
N VAL A 75 -11.26 12.64 0.10
CA VAL A 75 -11.22 11.25 -0.33
C VAL A 75 -9.78 10.75 -0.27
N ILE A 76 -9.54 9.63 0.41
CA ILE A 76 -8.24 8.96 0.49
C ILE A 76 -8.37 7.59 -0.16
N ASN A 77 -7.74 7.44 -1.32
CA ASN A 77 -7.92 6.26 -2.14
C ASN A 77 -6.83 5.21 -1.93
N PHE A 78 -7.17 4.14 -1.20
CA PHE A 78 -6.39 2.90 -1.11
C PHE A 78 -6.97 1.80 -2.00
N ALA A 79 -8.18 1.95 -2.53
CA ALA A 79 -8.83 0.93 -3.35
C ALA A 79 -8.01 0.64 -4.61
N ALA A 80 -7.53 -0.58 -4.72
CA ALA A 80 -6.77 -1.08 -5.87
C ALA A 80 -6.72 -2.60 -5.87
N GLU A 81 -6.68 -3.20 -7.06
CA GLU A 81 -6.12 -4.53 -7.24
C GLU A 81 -4.59 -4.41 -7.20
N SER A 82 -3.89 -5.23 -6.36
CA SER A 82 -2.47 -4.99 -6.04
C SER A 82 -1.56 -6.23 -6.15
N HIS A 83 -2.09 -7.39 -6.52
CA HIS A 83 -1.28 -8.61 -6.68
C HIS A 83 -0.74 -8.72 -8.11
N VAL A 84 0.58 -8.57 -8.27
CA VAL A 84 1.21 -8.52 -9.60
C VAL A 84 0.93 -9.77 -10.43
N ASP A 85 1.00 -10.99 -9.85
CA ASP A 85 0.74 -12.23 -10.59
C ASP A 85 -0.70 -12.27 -11.12
N ASN A 86 -1.68 -11.79 -10.32
CA ASN A 86 -3.07 -11.66 -10.78
C ASN A 86 -3.20 -10.62 -11.92
N SER A 87 -2.34 -9.59 -11.94
CA SER A 87 -2.37 -8.60 -13.02
C SER A 87 -1.90 -9.18 -14.36
N ILE A 88 -1.00 -10.17 -14.33
CA ILE A 88 -0.50 -10.86 -15.53
C ILE A 88 -1.60 -11.77 -16.11
N THR A 89 -2.35 -12.44 -15.24
CA THR A 89 -3.40 -13.39 -15.67
C THR A 89 -4.74 -12.75 -15.96
N SER A 90 -5.06 -11.62 -15.31
CA SER A 90 -6.38 -10.96 -15.40
C SER A 90 -6.24 -9.43 -15.42
N PRO A 91 -5.59 -8.84 -16.42
CA PRO A 91 -5.25 -7.41 -16.44
C PRO A 91 -6.47 -6.48 -16.47
N LEU A 92 -7.59 -6.92 -17.02
CA LEU A 92 -8.81 -6.10 -17.13
C LEU A 92 -9.32 -5.63 -15.76
N LYS A 93 -9.30 -6.50 -14.74
CA LYS A 93 -9.71 -6.15 -13.38
C LYS A 93 -8.89 -4.99 -12.80
N PHE A 94 -7.60 -4.93 -13.17
CA PHE A 94 -6.71 -3.84 -12.75
C PHE A 94 -7.03 -2.52 -13.46
N ILE A 95 -7.37 -2.57 -14.74
CA ILE A 95 -7.82 -1.38 -15.49
C ILE A 95 -9.14 -0.85 -14.88
N GLU A 96 -10.11 -1.71 -14.63
CA GLU A 96 -11.40 -1.35 -14.06
C GLU A 96 -11.26 -0.76 -12.64
N SER A 97 -10.46 -1.38 -11.79
CA SER A 97 -10.29 -0.93 -10.40
C SER A 97 -9.34 0.28 -10.32
N ASN A 98 -8.11 0.15 -10.85
CA ASN A 98 -7.05 1.10 -10.58
C ASN A 98 -7.10 2.36 -11.45
N TYR A 99 -7.69 2.28 -12.64
CA TYR A 99 -7.80 3.41 -13.56
C TYR A 99 -9.22 3.95 -13.65
N MET A 100 -10.20 3.11 -14.03
CA MET A 100 -11.58 3.57 -14.18
C MET A 100 -12.20 3.97 -12.84
N GLY A 101 -11.88 3.23 -11.76
CA GLY A 101 -12.29 3.60 -10.41
C GLY A 101 -11.75 4.98 -10.01
N VAL A 102 -10.46 5.25 -10.26
CA VAL A 102 -9.86 6.57 -10.00
C VAL A 102 -10.50 7.65 -10.86
N PHE A 103 -10.74 7.40 -12.15
CA PHE A 103 -11.47 8.33 -13.01
C PHE A 103 -12.84 8.71 -12.43
N ASN A 104 -13.62 7.74 -11.96
CA ASN A 104 -14.92 8.00 -11.36
C ASN A 104 -14.82 8.86 -10.09
N LEU A 105 -13.82 8.57 -9.24
CA LEU A 105 -13.58 9.38 -8.05
C LEU A 105 -13.22 10.83 -8.41
N LEU A 106 -12.35 11.02 -9.41
CA LEU A 106 -11.90 12.36 -9.85
C LEU A 106 -13.04 13.20 -10.41
N GLU A 107 -13.95 12.62 -11.19
CA GLU A 107 -15.14 13.33 -11.69
C GLU A 107 -16.03 13.84 -10.56
N LEU A 108 -16.22 13.03 -9.49
CA LEU A 108 -17.01 13.42 -8.34
C LEU A 108 -16.26 14.43 -7.43
N VAL A 109 -14.96 14.22 -7.24
CA VAL A 109 -14.08 15.18 -6.51
C VAL A 109 -14.12 16.56 -7.19
N ARG A 110 -14.03 16.61 -8.52
CA ARG A 110 -14.16 17.83 -9.31
C ARG A 110 -15.54 18.47 -9.15
N LYS A 111 -16.61 17.67 -9.25
CA LYS A 111 -18.00 18.12 -9.15
C LYS A 111 -18.29 18.81 -7.82
N TYR A 112 -17.74 18.28 -6.72
CA TYR A 112 -18.03 18.75 -5.35
C TYR A 112 -16.89 19.57 -4.73
N ASP A 113 -15.85 19.92 -5.51
CA ASP A 113 -14.65 20.66 -5.06
C ASP A 113 -14.01 20.07 -3.80
N LYS A 114 -13.88 18.72 -3.75
CA LYS A 114 -13.32 18.01 -2.59
C LYS A 114 -11.82 17.84 -2.72
N ARG A 115 -11.15 17.57 -1.59
CA ARG A 115 -9.75 17.16 -1.59
C ARG A 115 -9.64 15.68 -1.93
N PHE A 116 -8.53 15.32 -2.60
CA PHE A 116 -8.25 13.94 -2.99
C PHE A 116 -6.80 13.58 -2.67
N HIS A 117 -6.58 12.41 -2.09
CA HIS A 117 -5.26 11.84 -1.94
C HIS A 117 -5.20 10.44 -2.56
N GLN A 118 -4.25 10.23 -3.47
CA GLN A 118 -3.99 8.93 -4.11
C GLN A 118 -2.82 8.23 -3.41
N VAL A 119 -3.05 7.05 -2.88
CA VAL A 119 -1.97 6.15 -2.46
C VAL A 119 -1.54 5.31 -3.66
N SER A 120 -0.30 5.52 -4.10
CA SER A 120 0.32 4.83 -5.24
C SER A 120 1.56 4.04 -4.79
N THR A 121 2.43 3.68 -5.71
CA THR A 121 3.53 2.73 -5.50
C THR A 121 4.80 3.20 -6.21
N ASP A 122 5.96 2.82 -5.71
CA ASP A 122 7.26 3.00 -6.35
C ASP A 122 7.42 2.20 -7.65
N GLU A 123 6.61 1.15 -7.84
CA GLU A 123 6.63 0.32 -9.05
C GLU A 123 6.29 1.12 -10.34
N VAL A 124 5.69 2.30 -10.23
CA VAL A 124 5.41 3.19 -11.38
C VAL A 124 6.69 3.68 -12.06
N TYR A 125 7.80 3.75 -11.33
CA TYR A 125 9.10 4.18 -11.86
C TYR A 125 9.87 3.09 -12.62
N GLY A 126 9.46 1.82 -12.45
CA GLY A 126 10.13 0.66 -13.07
C GLY A 126 11.33 0.17 -12.26
N SER A 127 12.29 -0.47 -12.92
CA SER A 127 13.36 -1.23 -12.30
C SER A 127 14.73 -0.58 -12.45
N LEU A 128 15.45 -0.44 -11.35
CA LEU A 128 16.85 -0.05 -11.33
C LEU A 128 17.78 -1.29 -11.48
N PRO A 129 19.01 -1.12 -12.02
CA PRO A 129 20.04 -2.16 -11.92
C PRO A 129 20.43 -2.44 -10.46
N LEU A 130 20.76 -3.69 -10.12
CA LEU A 130 21.06 -4.11 -8.74
C LEU A 130 22.18 -3.31 -8.08
N HIS A 131 23.20 -2.93 -8.86
CA HIS A 131 24.41 -2.27 -8.34
C HIS A 131 24.50 -0.79 -8.74
N SER A 132 23.42 -0.20 -9.28
CA SER A 132 23.37 1.23 -9.55
C SER A 132 23.30 2.03 -8.24
N PRO A 133 24.00 3.18 -8.14
CA PRO A 133 23.79 4.13 -7.04
C PRO A 133 22.49 4.95 -7.20
N ASP A 134 21.80 4.82 -8.33
CA ASP A 134 20.62 5.62 -8.65
C ASP A 134 19.45 5.29 -7.73
N ARG A 135 18.64 6.30 -7.47
CA ARG A 135 17.37 6.23 -6.75
C ARG A 135 16.34 7.08 -7.46
N PHE A 136 15.10 6.65 -7.44
CA PHE A 136 14.00 7.45 -7.96
C PHE A 136 13.68 8.63 -7.03
N ASP A 137 13.36 9.75 -7.62
CA ASP A 137 12.79 10.94 -6.97
C ASP A 137 11.49 11.35 -7.68
N GLU A 138 10.85 12.44 -7.21
CA GLU A 138 9.57 12.90 -7.75
C GLU A 138 9.64 13.39 -9.21
N ASN A 139 10.85 13.66 -9.74
CA ASN A 139 11.10 14.06 -11.12
C ASN A 139 11.43 12.89 -12.06
N SER A 140 11.59 11.70 -11.49
CA SER A 140 11.90 10.49 -12.26
C SER A 140 10.75 10.12 -13.19
N CYS A 141 11.09 9.73 -14.43
CA CYS A 141 10.08 9.31 -15.41
C CYS A 141 9.43 7.99 -15.00
N TYR A 142 8.12 7.87 -15.20
CA TYR A 142 7.40 6.62 -15.04
C TYR A 142 7.78 5.63 -16.15
N ASN A 143 8.12 4.40 -15.78
CA ASN A 143 8.49 3.31 -16.68
C ASN A 143 8.00 1.95 -16.14
N PRO A 144 6.68 1.79 -15.91
CA PRO A 144 6.10 0.58 -15.32
C PRO A 144 6.34 -0.65 -16.21
N ARG A 145 6.54 -1.84 -15.60
CA ARG A 145 6.95 -3.05 -16.32
C ARG A 145 5.97 -4.22 -16.22
N ASN A 146 4.85 -4.04 -15.52
CA ASN A 146 3.78 -5.03 -15.42
C ASN A 146 2.40 -4.34 -15.48
N PRO A 147 1.30 -5.08 -15.72
CA PRO A 147 -0.04 -4.49 -15.83
C PRO A 147 -0.49 -3.73 -14.59
N TYR A 148 -0.16 -4.22 -13.37
CA TYR A 148 -0.47 -3.53 -12.13
C TYR A 148 0.19 -2.15 -12.08
N SER A 149 1.53 -2.11 -12.18
CA SER A 149 2.27 -0.84 -12.11
C SER A 149 1.88 0.12 -13.24
N SER A 150 1.54 -0.40 -14.43
CA SER A 150 1.04 0.40 -15.55
C SER A 150 -0.30 1.07 -15.23
N THR A 151 -1.26 0.36 -14.61
CA THR A 151 -2.55 0.96 -14.22
C THR A 151 -2.39 1.99 -13.11
N LYS A 152 -1.48 1.80 -12.18
CA LYS A 152 -1.16 2.79 -11.13
C LYS A 152 -0.50 4.04 -11.73
N ALA A 153 0.47 3.87 -12.64
CA ALA A 153 1.11 4.99 -13.34
C ALA A 153 0.09 5.79 -14.18
N ALA A 154 -0.81 5.10 -14.89
CA ALA A 154 -1.88 5.75 -15.65
C ALA A 154 -2.83 6.56 -14.75
N ALA A 155 -3.18 6.05 -13.58
CA ALA A 155 -4.00 6.76 -12.60
C ALA A 155 -3.29 8.01 -12.08
N ASP A 156 -2.00 7.92 -11.71
CA ASP A 156 -1.21 9.06 -11.24
C ASP A 156 -1.09 10.15 -12.31
N LEU A 157 -0.88 9.76 -13.58
CA LEU A 157 -0.85 10.71 -14.71
C LEU A 157 -2.21 11.36 -14.94
N LEU A 158 -3.30 10.62 -14.79
CA LEU A 158 -4.66 11.17 -14.89
C LEU A 158 -4.92 12.21 -13.81
N ILE A 159 -4.52 11.96 -12.56
CA ILE A 159 -4.66 12.91 -11.45
C ILE A 159 -3.88 14.20 -11.74
N ARG A 160 -2.64 14.08 -12.23
CA ARG A 160 -1.82 15.25 -12.62
C ARG A 160 -2.49 16.05 -13.75
N ALA A 161 -3.07 15.37 -14.75
CA ALA A 161 -3.81 16.01 -15.82
C ALA A 161 -5.04 16.75 -15.30
N TYR A 162 -5.80 16.14 -14.37
CA TYR A 162 -6.96 16.77 -13.75
C TYR A 162 -6.58 17.98 -12.88
N PHE A 163 -5.48 17.93 -12.16
CA PHE A 163 -4.93 19.09 -11.45
C PHE A 163 -4.62 20.23 -12.41
N ASN A 164 -3.86 19.96 -13.48
CA ASN A 164 -3.45 20.98 -14.43
C ASN A 164 -4.61 21.56 -15.26
N THR A 165 -5.61 20.72 -15.59
CA THR A 165 -6.72 21.12 -16.47
C THR A 165 -7.87 21.75 -15.70
N TYR A 166 -8.20 21.18 -14.54
CA TYR A 166 -9.42 21.54 -13.81
C TYR A 166 -9.14 22.13 -12.41
N GLY A 167 -7.88 22.18 -11.98
CA GLY A 167 -7.49 22.75 -10.68
C GLY A 167 -7.99 21.93 -9.47
N ILE A 168 -8.19 20.61 -9.60
CA ILE A 168 -8.63 19.79 -8.47
C ILE A 168 -7.62 19.83 -7.31
N LYS A 169 -8.09 19.70 -6.10
CA LYS A 169 -7.26 19.70 -4.87
C LYS A 169 -6.72 18.31 -4.58
N ALA A 170 -5.72 17.85 -5.34
CA ALA A 170 -5.18 16.49 -5.24
C ALA A 170 -3.72 16.45 -4.82
N THR A 171 -3.34 15.36 -4.11
CA THR A 171 -1.96 14.96 -3.82
C THR A 171 -1.78 13.47 -4.13
N ILE A 172 -0.54 13.07 -4.42
CA ILE A 172 -0.17 11.67 -4.69
C ILE A 172 0.95 11.26 -3.73
N SER A 173 0.93 10.03 -3.25
CA SER A 173 2.08 9.41 -2.59
C SER A 173 2.51 8.14 -3.33
N ASN A 174 3.81 8.00 -3.61
CA ASN A 174 4.40 6.75 -4.11
C ASN A 174 5.23 6.15 -2.98
N CYS A 175 4.75 5.04 -2.40
CA CYS A 175 5.43 4.41 -1.28
C CYS A 175 6.27 3.20 -1.72
N SER A 176 7.34 2.93 -0.96
CA SER A 176 8.11 1.72 -1.06
C SER A 176 7.36 0.49 -0.50
N ASN A 177 7.98 -0.68 -0.49
CA ASN A 177 7.33 -1.92 -0.08
C ASN A 177 6.92 -1.92 1.39
N ASN A 178 5.63 -1.81 1.64
CA ASN A 178 5.07 -1.83 2.98
C ASN A 178 5.09 -3.24 3.58
N PHE A 179 5.34 -3.33 4.88
CA PHE A 179 5.16 -4.53 5.70
C PHE A 179 4.63 -4.18 7.08
N GLY A 180 4.00 -5.16 7.75
CA GLY A 180 3.44 -4.95 9.09
C GLY A 180 2.22 -5.81 9.39
N PRO A 181 1.53 -5.53 10.49
CA PRO A 181 0.26 -6.16 10.87
C PRO A 181 -0.79 -6.08 9.77
N ASN A 182 -1.61 -7.14 9.65
CA ASN A 182 -2.73 -7.24 8.69
C ASN A 182 -2.32 -7.31 7.20
N GLN A 183 -1.04 -7.44 6.85
CA GLN A 183 -0.63 -7.67 5.48
C GLN A 183 -1.09 -9.06 5.01
N HIS A 184 -1.64 -9.13 3.78
CA HIS A 184 -2.19 -10.36 3.24
C HIS A 184 -1.12 -11.46 3.12
N PRO A 185 -1.43 -12.72 3.50
CA PRO A 185 -0.47 -13.84 3.51
C PRO A 185 0.18 -14.19 2.18
N GLU A 186 -0.34 -13.71 1.05
CA GLU A 186 0.28 -13.88 -0.26
C GLU A 186 1.63 -13.14 -0.41
N LYS A 187 1.85 -12.10 0.40
CA LYS A 187 3.06 -11.24 0.33
C LYS A 187 4.24 -11.89 1.05
N LEU A 188 5.46 -11.52 0.62
CA LEU A 188 6.71 -12.19 1.03
C LEU A 188 6.87 -12.32 2.55
N ILE A 189 6.77 -11.22 3.30
CA ILE A 189 7.02 -11.23 4.75
C ILE A 189 5.99 -12.07 5.50
N PRO A 190 4.66 -11.83 5.38
CA PRO A 190 3.69 -12.66 6.08
C PRO A 190 3.72 -14.12 5.64
N LYS A 191 3.89 -14.41 4.34
CA LYS A 191 4.02 -15.79 3.83
C LYS A 191 5.22 -16.49 4.47
N THR A 192 6.36 -15.81 4.54
CA THR A 192 7.57 -16.36 5.17
C THR A 192 7.34 -16.66 6.64
N ILE A 193 6.75 -15.72 7.40
CA ILE A 193 6.48 -15.90 8.83
C ILE A 193 5.55 -17.08 9.06
N LEU A 194 4.42 -17.13 8.36
CA LEU A 194 3.42 -18.19 8.53
C LEU A 194 3.98 -19.56 8.13
N ASN A 195 4.64 -19.64 6.97
CA ASN A 195 5.24 -20.90 6.52
C ASN A 195 6.32 -21.39 7.48
N ALA A 196 7.15 -20.47 8.01
CA ALA A 196 8.17 -20.82 9.01
C ALA A 196 7.57 -21.38 10.29
N ILE A 197 6.52 -20.73 10.85
CA ILE A 197 5.83 -21.19 12.06
C ILE A 197 5.17 -22.56 11.84
N LEU A 198 4.61 -22.79 10.66
CA LEU A 198 3.90 -24.03 10.31
C LEU A 198 4.83 -25.12 9.75
N ASN A 199 6.14 -24.86 9.70
CA ASN A 199 7.15 -25.77 9.13
C ASN A 199 6.87 -26.17 7.68
N ILE A 200 6.39 -25.20 6.86
CA ILE A 200 6.07 -25.33 5.43
C ILE A 200 7.18 -24.70 4.60
N LYS A 201 7.40 -25.19 3.36
CA LYS A 201 8.35 -24.61 2.43
C LYS A 201 8.03 -23.15 2.10
N ILE A 202 9.08 -22.32 1.99
CA ILE A 202 9.02 -20.89 1.70
C ILE A 202 9.47 -20.70 0.25
N PRO A 203 8.53 -20.43 -0.68
CA PRO A 203 8.87 -20.25 -2.08
C PRO A 203 9.59 -18.91 -2.31
N ILE A 204 10.75 -18.95 -2.95
CA ILE A 204 11.55 -17.80 -3.34
C ILE A 204 11.63 -17.75 -4.87
N TYR A 205 11.11 -16.69 -5.47
CA TYR A 205 11.18 -16.48 -6.91
C TYR A 205 12.62 -16.28 -7.40
N GLY A 206 13.00 -17.04 -8.43
CA GLY A 206 14.34 -17.02 -9.02
C GLY A 206 15.43 -17.33 -7.99
N ASN A 207 16.37 -16.41 -7.80
CA ASN A 207 17.46 -16.55 -6.82
C ASN A 207 17.26 -15.68 -5.56
N GLY A 208 16.13 -14.98 -5.43
CA GLY A 208 15.81 -14.13 -4.30
C GLY A 208 16.61 -12.84 -4.16
N ARG A 209 17.43 -12.48 -5.17
CA ARG A 209 18.31 -11.30 -5.12
C ARG A 209 17.63 -9.99 -5.51
N GLN A 210 16.33 -10.02 -5.81
CA GLN A 210 15.58 -8.80 -6.07
C GLN A 210 15.58 -7.94 -4.79
N VAL A 211 15.96 -6.66 -4.95
CA VAL A 211 16.09 -5.70 -3.84
C VAL A 211 14.85 -4.84 -3.75
N ARG A 212 14.35 -4.64 -2.55
CA ARG A 212 13.23 -3.76 -2.23
C ARG A 212 13.61 -2.84 -1.08
N ASP A 213 13.05 -1.66 -1.10
CA ASP A 213 13.06 -0.76 0.03
C ASP A 213 11.84 -1.07 0.89
N TRP A 214 12.05 -1.35 2.18
CA TRP A 214 11.03 -1.87 3.08
C TRP A 214 10.62 -0.84 4.12
N ILE A 215 9.36 -0.43 4.11
CA ILE A 215 8.79 0.52 5.06
C ILE A 215 7.76 -0.13 5.98
N TYR A 216 7.83 0.18 7.28
CA TYR A 216 6.81 -0.25 8.22
C TYR A 216 5.51 0.53 8.03
N VAL A 217 4.38 -0.17 8.08
CA VAL A 217 3.08 0.41 7.73
C VAL A 217 2.67 1.60 8.59
N ASP A 218 3.03 1.64 9.88
CA ASP A 218 2.72 2.78 10.74
C ASP A 218 3.50 4.04 10.33
N ASP A 219 4.75 3.88 9.87
CA ASP A 219 5.52 5.00 9.32
C ASP A 219 4.89 5.52 8.03
N HIS A 220 4.40 4.63 7.17
CA HIS A 220 3.62 5.06 6.00
C HIS A 220 2.36 5.82 6.41
N CYS A 221 1.60 5.32 7.40
CA CYS A 221 0.40 6.01 7.90
C CYS A 221 0.72 7.42 8.45
N SER A 222 1.83 7.57 9.17
CA SER A 222 2.28 8.87 9.68
C SER A 222 2.67 9.85 8.57
N ALA A 223 3.28 9.34 7.47
CA ALA A 223 3.58 10.14 6.28
C ALA A 223 2.31 10.64 5.60
N LEU A 224 1.32 9.75 5.44
CA LEU A 224 0.01 10.09 4.86
C LEU A 224 -0.69 11.17 5.69
N ASP A 225 -0.67 11.06 7.00
CA ASP A 225 -1.24 12.07 7.92
C ASP A 225 -0.63 13.46 7.66
N LEU A 226 0.69 13.55 7.59
CA LEU A 226 1.37 14.81 7.27
C LEU A 226 1.02 15.34 5.87
N ILE A 227 0.96 14.48 4.85
CA ILE A 227 0.59 14.88 3.49
C ILE A 227 -0.86 15.38 3.45
N ILE A 228 -1.78 14.72 4.16
CA ILE A 228 -3.18 15.12 4.22
C ILE A 228 -3.32 16.50 4.88
N HIS A 229 -2.56 16.81 5.92
CA HIS A 229 -2.66 18.09 6.61
C HIS A 229 -1.85 19.21 5.96
N LYS A 230 -0.66 18.92 5.44
CA LYS A 230 0.35 19.92 5.05
C LYS A 230 0.85 19.79 3.62
N GLY A 231 0.50 18.71 2.90
CA GLY A 231 0.94 18.49 1.52
C GLY A 231 0.44 19.56 0.58
N ARG A 232 1.30 20.01 -0.33
CA ARG A 232 0.94 20.99 -1.37
C ARG A 232 0.09 20.33 -2.45
N MET A 233 -1.00 20.95 -2.84
CA MET A 233 -1.87 20.45 -3.92
C MET A 233 -1.11 20.38 -5.25
N GLY A 234 -1.38 19.34 -6.03
CA GLY A 234 -0.70 19.04 -7.29
C GLY A 234 0.60 18.24 -7.13
N GLU A 235 1.10 18.08 -5.91
CA GLU A 235 2.40 17.46 -5.66
C GLU A 235 2.33 15.95 -5.42
N THR A 236 3.42 15.29 -5.80
CA THR A 236 3.72 13.90 -5.46
C THR A 236 4.77 13.88 -4.36
N TYR A 237 4.62 12.97 -3.40
CA TYR A 237 5.58 12.71 -2.31
C TYR A 237 6.02 11.26 -2.33
N LEU A 238 7.33 11.01 -2.32
CA LEU A 238 7.88 9.69 -2.15
C LEU A 238 7.97 9.34 -0.66
N ILE A 239 7.52 8.13 -0.31
CA ILE A 239 7.53 7.64 1.08
C ILE A 239 8.37 6.37 1.13
N SER A 240 9.51 6.44 1.82
CA SER A 240 10.51 5.37 1.90
C SER A 240 11.27 5.47 3.22
N SER A 241 11.67 4.34 3.76
CA SER A 241 12.56 4.28 4.92
C SER A 241 14.04 4.17 4.54
N GLU A 242 14.36 4.17 3.24
CA GLU A 242 15.71 4.00 2.70
C GLU A 242 16.40 2.71 3.18
N ASN A 243 15.60 1.68 3.45
CA ASN A 243 16.07 0.39 3.96
C ASN A 243 15.98 -0.69 2.87
N GLU A 244 17.00 -0.69 2.01
CA GLU A 244 17.09 -1.65 0.92
C GLU A 244 17.60 -3.02 1.39
N MET A 245 16.84 -4.08 1.10
CA MET A 245 17.28 -5.46 1.32
C MET A 245 16.77 -6.38 0.22
N SER A 246 17.56 -7.43 -0.08
CA SER A 246 17.11 -8.46 -0.98
C SER A 246 16.01 -9.34 -0.35
N ASN A 247 15.18 -9.94 -1.18
CA ASN A 247 14.13 -10.84 -0.71
C ASN A 247 14.70 -12.00 0.12
N ILE A 248 15.84 -12.58 -0.29
CA ILE A 248 16.48 -13.67 0.43
C ILE A 248 17.04 -13.23 1.79
N ASP A 249 17.57 -11.99 1.90
CA ASP A 249 18.07 -11.47 3.17
C ASP A 249 16.93 -11.25 4.17
N VAL A 250 15.77 -10.74 3.70
CA VAL A 250 14.56 -10.60 4.52
C VAL A 250 14.09 -11.95 5.04
N VAL A 251 13.99 -12.95 4.16
CA VAL A 251 13.60 -14.32 4.54
C VAL A 251 14.56 -14.89 5.57
N THR A 252 15.87 -14.76 5.34
CA THR A 252 16.90 -15.24 6.26
C THR A 252 16.82 -14.57 7.64
N LYS A 253 16.56 -13.25 7.69
CA LYS A 253 16.34 -12.53 8.95
C LYS A 253 15.11 -13.05 9.72
N ILE A 254 14.00 -13.30 9.02
CA ILE A 254 12.78 -13.86 9.64
C ILE A 254 13.08 -15.23 10.26
N LEU A 255 13.73 -16.13 9.51
CA LEU A 255 14.10 -17.46 10.00
C LEU A 255 15.04 -17.38 11.22
N LYS A 256 15.99 -16.45 11.20
CA LYS A 256 16.90 -16.20 12.33
C LYS A 256 16.18 -15.70 13.57
N ILE A 257 15.24 -14.76 13.44
CA ILE A 257 14.46 -14.23 14.57
C ILE A 257 13.57 -15.33 15.17
N LEU A 258 13.02 -16.22 14.33
CA LEU A 258 12.19 -17.34 14.76
C LEU A 258 13.00 -18.55 15.29
N ASP A 259 14.35 -18.50 15.29
CA ASP A 259 15.28 -19.61 15.60
C ASP A 259 14.99 -20.89 14.79
N ILE A 260 14.58 -20.73 13.53
CA ILE A 260 14.32 -21.87 12.63
C ILE A 260 15.62 -22.32 11.97
N ARG A 261 16.07 -23.54 12.29
CA ARG A 261 17.35 -24.12 11.82
C ARG A 261 17.21 -25.03 10.60
N GLY A 262 15.97 -25.35 10.22
CA GLY A 262 15.68 -26.22 9.06
C GLY A 262 15.81 -25.50 7.72
N ASN A 263 16.08 -26.25 6.64
CA ASN A 263 16.06 -25.72 5.27
C ASN A 263 14.60 -25.67 4.76
N LEU A 264 13.92 -24.55 5.04
CA LEU A 264 12.57 -24.31 4.54
C LEU A 264 12.54 -23.57 3.19
N ILE A 265 13.64 -22.95 2.76
CA ILE A 265 13.69 -22.20 1.52
C ILE A 265 13.60 -23.14 0.32
N GLU A 266 12.71 -22.81 -0.62
CA GLU A 266 12.53 -23.49 -1.89
C GLU A 266 12.56 -22.45 -3.03
N TYR A 267 13.54 -22.59 -3.94
CA TYR A 267 13.62 -21.72 -5.09
C TYR A 267 12.65 -22.19 -6.18
N VAL A 268 11.80 -21.26 -6.64
CA VAL A 268 10.80 -21.52 -7.69
C VAL A 268 11.07 -20.67 -8.93
N THR A 269 10.41 -21.00 -10.04
CA THR A 269 10.49 -20.23 -11.28
C THR A 269 10.24 -18.74 -11.04
N ASP A 270 11.09 -17.88 -11.62
CA ASP A 270 10.95 -16.44 -11.43
C ASP A 270 9.71 -15.89 -12.15
N ARG A 271 9.20 -14.77 -11.63
CA ARG A 271 8.05 -14.05 -12.17
C ARG A 271 8.41 -13.41 -13.52
N LEU A 272 7.45 -13.40 -14.45
CA LEU A 272 7.59 -12.66 -15.71
C LEU A 272 7.68 -11.15 -15.42
N GLY A 273 8.65 -10.48 -16.04
CA GLY A 273 8.86 -9.05 -15.88
C GLY A 273 9.28 -8.64 -14.46
N HIS A 274 9.87 -9.54 -13.67
CA HIS A 274 10.25 -9.27 -12.28
C HIS A 274 11.31 -8.16 -12.20
N ASP A 275 10.95 -7.08 -11.52
CA ASP A 275 11.84 -5.93 -11.32
C ASP A 275 12.99 -6.28 -10.37
N LYS A 276 14.18 -5.81 -10.73
CA LYS A 276 15.43 -6.17 -10.01
C LYS A 276 15.59 -5.38 -8.72
N ARG A 277 15.36 -4.06 -8.76
CA ARG A 277 15.56 -3.19 -7.61
C ARG A 277 14.60 -2.00 -7.66
N TYR A 278 14.01 -1.70 -6.50
CA TYR A 278 13.33 -0.44 -6.21
C TYR A 278 14.10 0.32 -5.14
N SER A 279 14.28 1.61 -5.34
CA SER A 279 14.91 2.48 -4.36
C SER A 279 14.40 3.91 -4.56
N LEU A 280 13.88 4.51 -3.51
CA LEU A 280 13.35 5.86 -3.50
C LEU A 280 14.26 6.81 -2.71
N ARG A 281 14.19 8.09 -3.07
CA ARG A 281 14.80 9.20 -2.32
C ARG A 281 13.68 10.08 -1.75
N PRO A 282 13.30 9.94 -0.47
CA PRO A 282 12.17 10.65 0.13
C PRO A 282 12.54 12.10 0.53
N GLY A 283 13.49 12.73 -0.16
CA GLY A 283 14.05 14.03 0.22
C GLY A 283 13.03 15.17 0.27
N LYS A 284 11.98 15.11 -0.57
CA LYS A 284 10.95 16.14 -0.60
C LYS A 284 10.05 16.12 0.62
N ILE A 285 9.53 14.95 1.01
CA ILE A 285 8.69 14.82 2.20
C ILE A 285 9.47 15.16 3.47
N GLN A 286 10.76 14.78 3.54
CA GLN A 286 11.65 15.14 4.63
C GLN A 286 11.84 16.65 4.73
N LYS A 287 12.16 17.32 3.61
CA LYS A 287 12.44 18.75 3.56
C LYS A 287 11.21 19.62 3.79
N GLU A 288 10.07 19.26 3.15
CA GLU A 288 8.88 20.10 3.16
C GLU A 288 7.96 19.83 4.36
N LEU A 289 7.85 18.58 4.77
CA LEU A 289 6.92 18.16 5.83
C LEU A 289 7.61 17.72 7.12
N GLY A 290 8.94 17.60 7.13
CA GLY A 290 9.72 17.15 8.30
C GLY A 290 9.52 15.68 8.67
N TRP A 291 8.98 14.86 7.75
CA TRP A 291 8.73 13.46 8.03
C TRP A 291 10.00 12.60 7.94
N HIS A 292 10.16 11.70 8.88
CA HIS A 292 11.19 10.65 8.89
C HIS A 292 10.58 9.34 9.41
N PRO A 293 11.06 8.17 8.96
CA PRO A 293 10.64 6.91 9.55
C PRO A 293 11.03 6.85 11.03
N SER A 294 10.14 6.36 11.87
CA SER A 294 10.27 6.37 13.33
C SER A 294 10.88 5.09 13.90
N ILE A 295 10.85 3.98 13.13
CA ILE A 295 11.26 2.66 13.58
C ILE A 295 12.26 2.04 12.60
N ASN A 296 13.31 1.39 13.11
CA ASN A 296 14.20 0.62 12.25
C ASN A 296 13.57 -0.69 11.81
N PHE A 297 14.08 -1.25 10.71
CA PHE A 297 13.54 -2.45 10.08
C PHE A 297 13.46 -3.65 11.01
N GLU A 298 14.50 -3.91 11.81
CA GLU A 298 14.56 -5.09 12.66
C GLU A 298 13.53 -5.04 13.78
N ALA A 299 13.38 -3.88 14.44
CA ALA A 299 12.36 -3.68 15.46
C ALA A 299 10.93 -3.80 14.87
N ALA A 300 10.71 -3.25 13.67
CA ALA A 300 9.45 -3.36 12.97
C ALA A 300 9.15 -4.82 12.56
N LEU A 301 10.17 -5.54 12.11
CA LEU A 301 10.05 -6.96 11.74
C LEU A 301 9.69 -7.83 12.94
N ILE A 302 10.31 -7.59 14.11
CA ILE A 302 9.97 -8.29 15.36
C ILE A 302 8.51 -8.03 15.75
N LYS A 303 8.02 -6.79 15.67
CA LYS A 303 6.61 -6.47 15.91
C LYS A 303 5.70 -7.21 14.94
N THR A 304 6.08 -7.26 13.67
CA THR A 304 5.32 -7.95 12.63
C THR A 304 5.25 -9.46 12.90
N ILE A 305 6.38 -10.09 13.21
CA ILE A 305 6.43 -11.52 13.56
C ILE A 305 5.52 -11.82 14.76
N LYS A 306 5.63 -11.02 15.83
CA LYS A 306 4.79 -11.17 17.01
C LYS A 306 3.30 -11.10 16.68
N HIS A 307 2.89 -10.14 15.83
CA HIS A 307 1.51 -10.03 15.37
C HIS A 307 1.00 -11.32 14.72
N TYR A 308 1.79 -11.93 13.80
CA TYR A 308 1.37 -13.18 13.14
C TYR A 308 1.38 -14.39 14.09
N GLN A 309 2.30 -14.44 15.06
CA GLN A 309 2.30 -15.48 16.10
C GLN A 309 1.05 -15.41 16.99
N GLU A 310 0.69 -14.21 17.45
CA GLU A 310 -0.49 -13.98 18.32
C GLU A 310 -1.82 -14.17 17.58
N ASN A 311 -1.84 -14.01 16.26
CA ASN A 311 -3.03 -14.08 15.43
C ASN A 311 -3.01 -15.27 14.45
N LEU A 312 -2.24 -16.33 14.73
CA LEU A 312 -2.03 -17.43 13.81
C LEU A 312 -3.36 -18.04 13.33
N ASN A 313 -4.31 -18.26 14.23
CA ASN A 313 -5.63 -18.83 13.91
C ASN A 313 -6.41 -17.99 12.88
N LYS A 314 -6.26 -16.67 12.91
CA LYS A 314 -6.88 -15.75 11.93
C LYS A 314 -6.39 -16.04 10.50
N TYR A 315 -5.11 -16.41 10.35
CA TYR A 315 -4.48 -16.60 9.05
C TYR A 315 -4.51 -18.07 8.56
N THR A 316 -4.69 -19.04 9.45
CA THR A 316 -4.81 -20.46 9.10
C THR A 316 -6.26 -20.90 8.82
N ALA A 317 -7.25 -20.22 9.40
CA ALA A 317 -8.68 -20.52 9.17
C ALA A 317 -9.17 -20.14 7.75
N ILE A 318 -8.48 -19.27 7.07
CA ILE A 318 -8.78 -18.85 5.71
C ILE A 318 -7.74 -19.56 4.83
N ASN A 319 -8.06 -20.63 4.12
CA ASN A 319 -7.19 -21.41 3.21
C ASN A 319 -6.14 -20.60 2.45
N TYR A 320 -5.22 -19.93 3.14
CA TYR A 320 -4.11 -19.15 2.60
C TYR A 320 -2.84 -19.98 2.36
N ILE A 321 -2.88 -21.27 2.75
CA ILE A 321 -1.74 -22.20 2.68
C ILE A 321 -2.06 -23.30 1.67
#